data_e9f476343c28298b5a4cc3bc99e417e9
#
_entry.id   e9f476343c28298b5a4cc3bc99e417e9
#
_cell.length_a   1.000
_cell.length_b   1.000
_cell.length_c   1.000
_cell.angle_alpha   90.00
_cell.angle_beta   90.00
_cell.angle_gamma   90.00
#
_symmetry.space_group_name_H-M   'P 1'
#
loop_
_entity.id
_entity.type
_entity.pdbx_description
1 polymer ?
#
loop_
_entity_poly.entity_id
_entity_poly.type
_entity_poly.pdbx_seq_one_letter_code
_entity_poly.pdbx_strand_id
1 'polypeptide(L)'
;MRGYGFYLLILAIILLAISVSDGMGRNSSNYGFLDYKNDLIAGNVKGVLIYQNEEAPTGEVRVVFKDDSVKRFYVTDTKAAEAEAYAVSIQPIISDISKPNWFLTNILPYLLMFIIVMVMFSVMNGQGGGGNSKMMNFGKSRAQMTMGDKQVNFGSVAGLEEEKEELKEVVDFLMNPAKYTSVGARIPKGILLEGPPGTGKTLLARAVAGEANVPFFSISGSDFVEMFVGVGASRVRDLFADAKKNAPCIVFIDEIDAVARRRGTGMGGGHDEREQTLNQMLVEMDGFGVNEGIIVMAATNRVDILDPAILRPGRFDRKVLVGRPDVRGREEILQVHAKGKPLGEDVDLKQIAQTTAGFTGADLENLLNEAAIGAAKDNRKFIKDEDIKKAFIKVGIGTEKKSRIITEKERKITAYHEAGHAILFHVLPDVGPVYTVSIIPTGSGAAGYTMPLPERDEMFNTKGKMLQDIIVSLGGRIAEELIFDDITTGASQDIKHATQIARSMVTKYGFSEQIGMVNYETNDDEVFIGRDLAHTRSYSEGIANTIDAEVRHIIDECYAEAKRILTEHDAVLHACADLLLEKERINKAEFEALFGPVVEDSETVANEVTEEV
;
A
#
# COMPACT_ATOMS: atom_id res chain seq x y z
N MET A 1 24.57 7.19 -28.11
CA MET A 1 26.00 7.65 -28.12
C MET A 1 26.18 9.18 -28.18
N ARG A 2 25.23 10.02 -27.70
CA ARG A 2 25.31 11.48 -27.81
C ARG A 2 25.67 12.24 -26.53
N GLY A 3 25.88 11.54 -25.42
CA GLY A 3 26.20 12.18 -24.13
C GLY A 3 27.69 12.26 -23.77
N TYR A 4 28.51 11.45 -24.38
CA TYR A 4 29.96 11.38 -24.04
C TYR A 4 30.81 12.53 -24.59
N GLY A 5 30.36 13.22 -25.63
CA GLY A 5 31.10 14.37 -26.23
C GLY A 5 31.28 15.54 -25.25
N PHE A 6 30.31 15.78 -24.38
CA PHE A 6 30.37 16.84 -23.37
C PHE A 6 31.40 16.54 -22.28
N TYR A 7 31.46 15.32 -21.81
CA TYR A 7 32.44 14.89 -20.80
C TYR A 7 33.86 14.86 -21.38
N LEU A 8 34.02 14.49 -22.66
CA LEU A 8 35.28 14.54 -23.36
C LEU A 8 35.77 15.97 -23.54
N LEU A 9 34.87 16.93 -23.79
CA LEU A 9 35.22 18.35 -23.91
C LEU A 9 35.68 18.93 -22.55
N ILE A 10 34.98 18.60 -21.46
CA ILE A 10 35.39 19.00 -20.09
C ILE A 10 36.75 18.37 -19.75
N LEU A 11 36.96 17.12 -20.04
CA LEU A 11 38.22 16.43 -19.81
C LEU A 11 39.36 17.06 -20.62
N ALA A 12 39.12 17.44 -21.89
CA ALA A 12 40.10 18.13 -22.73
C ALA A 12 40.46 19.52 -22.19
N ILE A 13 39.48 20.29 -21.67
CA ILE A 13 39.71 21.59 -21.05
C ILE A 13 40.52 21.44 -19.75
N ILE A 14 40.20 20.44 -18.92
CA ILE A 14 40.95 20.14 -17.68
C ILE A 14 42.37 19.71 -18.01
N LEU A 15 42.59 18.86 -19.01
CA LEU A 15 43.91 18.42 -19.44
C LEU A 15 44.72 19.59 -20.04
N LEU A 16 44.08 20.52 -20.78
CA LEU A 16 44.70 21.74 -21.29
C LEU A 16 45.11 22.68 -20.15
N ALA A 17 44.25 22.85 -19.14
CA ALA A 17 44.57 23.67 -17.97
C ALA A 17 45.71 23.08 -17.14
N ILE A 18 45.78 21.76 -16.98
CA ILE A 18 46.87 21.05 -16.32
C ILE A 18 48.16 21.18 -17.15
N SER A 19 48.12 21.05 -18.47
CA SER A 19 49.27 21.19 -19.36
C SER A 19 49.84 22.60 -19.36
N VAL A 20 49.00 23.64 -19.24
CA VAL A 20 49.46 25.03 -19.10
C VAL A 20 50.05 25.29 -17.70
N SER A 21 49.54 24.64 -16.69
CA SER A 21 50.04 24.72 -15.31
C SER A 21 51.39 24.00 -15.12
N ASP A 22 51.61 22.87 -15.79
CA ASP A 22 52.83 22.06 -15.69
C ASP A 22 54.02 22.68 -16.44
N GLY A 23 53.79 23.66 -17.36
CA GLY A 23 54.86 24.40 -18.04
C GLY A 23 55.71 25.28 -17.11
N MET A 24 55.32 25.43 -15.85
CA MET A 24 56.11 26.10 -14.79
C MET A 24 56.86 25.09 -13.93
N GLY A 25 57.71 24.28 -14.56
CA GLY A 25 58.58 23.33 -13.85
C GLY A 25 59.58 24.05 -12.92
N ARG A 26 59.35 23.96 -11.65
CA ARG A 26 60.29 24.31 -10.59
C ARG A 26 61.42 23.29 -10.55
N ASN A 27 62.47 23.50 -11.36
CA ASN A 27 63.78 22.90 -11.07
C ASN A 27 64.50 23.78 -10.05
N SER A 28 64.37 23.43 -8.77
CA SER A 28 65.23 24.02 -7.72
C SER A 28 66.64 23.48 -7.88
N SER A 29 67.53 24.22 -8.56
CA SER A 29 68.96 24.03 -8.39
C SER A 29 69.34 24.60 -7.03
N ASN A 30 70.14 23.86 -6.23
CA ASN A 30 70.71 24.31 -4.95
C ASN A 30 71.78 25.42 -5.17
N TYR A 31 71.61 26.32 -6.15
CA TYR A 31 72.53 27.38 -6.47
C TYR A 31 71.99 28.71 -5.93
N GLY A 32 72.74 29.31 -5.01
CA GLY A 32 72.32 30.53 -4.32
C GLY A 32 73.18 31.74 -4.65
N PHE A 33 72.81 32.91 -4.09
CA PHE A 33 73.53 34.17 -4.27
C PHE A 33 74.98 34.09 -3.79
N LEU A 34 75.28 33.30 -2.72
CA LEU A 34 76.64 33.10 -2.26
C LEU A 34 77.49 32.32 -3.27
N ASP A 35 76.91 31.25 -3.85
CA ASP A 35 77.58 30.46 -4.87
C ASP A 35 77.87 31.29 -6.11
N TYR A 36 76.91 32.14 -6.52
CA TYR A 36 77.03 33.09 -7.59
C TYR A 36 78.22 34.04 -7.34
N LYS A 37 78.34 34.62 -6.15
CA LYS A 37 79.41 35.51 -5.77
C LYS A 37 80.78 34.80 -5.80
N ASN A 38 80.87 33.60 -5.32
CA ASN A 38 82.10 32.83 -5.35
C ASN A 38 82.52 32.44 -6.75
N ASP A 39 81.59 32.07 -7.62
CA ASP A 39 81.85 31.76 -9.03
C ASP A 39 82.26 32.99 -9.83
N LEU A 40 81.76 34.21 -9.52
CA LEU A 40 82.21 35.48 -10.10
C LEU A 40 83.64 35.74 -9.72
N ILE A 41 84.01 35.59 -8.45
CA ILE A 41 85.37 35.82 -7.96
C ILE A 41 86.35 34.79 -8.54
N ALA A 42 85.91 33.55 -8.74
CA ALA A 42 86.73 32.48 -9.36
C ALA A 42 86.86 32.63 -10.87
N GLY A 43 86.17 33.57 -11.49
CA GLY A 43 86.25 33.84 -12.95
C GLY A 43 85.58 32.75 -13.81
N ASN A 44 84.71 31.95 -13.26
CA ASN A 44 84.02 30.87 -13.98
C ASN A 44 82.84 31.34 -14.81
N VAL A 45 82.34 32.53 -14.55
CA VAL A 45 81.12 33.09 -15.17
C VAL A 45 81.47 33.76 -16.53
N LYS A 46 80.70 33.41 -17.53
CA LYS A 46 80.83 33.99 -18.92
C LYS A 46 79.85 35.15 -19.12
N GLY A 47 78.71 35.10 -18.52
CA GLY A 47 77.70 36.14 -18.62
C GLY A 47 76.58 35.99 -17.58
N VAL A 48 75.88 37.08 -17.31
CA VAL A 48 74.76 37.10 -16.29
C VAL A 48 73.54 37.72 -16.96
N LEU A 49 72.41 37.06 -16.88
CA LEU A 49 71.10 37.55 -17.31
C LEU A 49 70.21 37.72 -16.07
N ILE A 50 69.68 38.93 -15.94
CA ILE A 50 68.82 39.30 -14.81
C ILE A 50 67.40 39.53 -15.33
N TYR A 51 66.43 38.76 -14.85
CA TYR A 51 65.03 38.93 -15.16
C TYR A 51 64.32 39.51 -13.93
N GLN A 52 63.87 40.75 -14.08
CA GLN A 52 63.11 41.39 -12.96
C GLN A 52 61.67 40.92 -12.92
N ASN A 53 61.11 40.88 -11.75
CA ASN A 53 59.66 40.65 -11.54
C ASN A 53 58.90 41.98 -11.60
N GLU A 54 57.60 41.95 -11.88
CA GLU A 54 56.73 43.16 -11.86
C GLU A 54 56.72 43.81 -10.47
N GLU A 55 56.85 43.01 -9.41
CA GLU A 55 56.99 43.49 -8.03
C GLU A 55 58.46 43.61 -7.67
N ALA A 56 59.02 44.75 -7.96
CA ALA A 56 60.44 45.07 -7.68
C ALA A 56 60.72 45.09 -6.16
N PRO A 57 61.93 44.75 -5.69
CA PRO A 57 63.19 44.56 -6.43
C PRO A 57 63.55 43.09 -6.71
N THR A 58 62.60 42.14 -6.59
CA THR A 58 62.90 40.72 -6.77
C THR A 58 63.10 40.32 -8.24
N GLY A 59 63.88 39.25 -8.50
CA GLY A 59 64.06 38.74 -9.85
C GLY A 59 64.77 37.38 -9.91
N GLU A 60 64.75 36.78 -11.11
CA GLU A 60 65.52 35.57 -11.43
C GLU A 60 66.87 35.99 -12.09
N VAL A 61 67.92 35.43 -11.56
CA VAL A 61 69.26 35.60 -12.12
C VAL A 61 69.68 34.30 -12.79
N ARG A 62 70.05 34.38 -14.08
CA ARG A 62 70.63 33.26 -14.82
C ARG A 62 72.09 33.53 -15.09
N VAL A 63 72.93 32.62 -14.64
CA VAL A 63 74.37 32.70 -14.78
C VAL A 63 74.80 31.72 -15.86
N VAL A 64 75.52 32.23 -16.86
CA VAL A 64 76.13 31.45 -17.96
C VAL A 64 77.58 31.25 -17.63
N PHE A 65 78.01 30.03 -17.49
CA PHE A 65 79.41 29.66 -17.17
C PHE A 65 80.25 29.54 -18.44
N LYS A 66 81.57 29.43 -18.31
CA LYS A 66 82.47 29.25 -19.43
C LYS A 66 82.35 27.89 -20.13
N ASP A 67 81.76 26.92 -19.51
CA ASP A 67 81.36 25.59 -20.05
C ASP A 67 80.01 25.60 -20.75
N ASP A 68 79.40 26.77 -20.94
CA ASP A 68 78.06 27.00 -21.48
C ASP A 68 76.91 26.40 -20.65
N SER A 69 77.19 25.96 -19.45
CA SER A 69 76.12 25.56 -18.50
C SER A 69 75.40 26.79 -17.95
N VAL A 70 74.10 26.66 -17.69
CA VAL A 70 73.27 27.76 -17.18
C VAL A 70 72.70 27.33 -15.84
N LYS A 71 72.93 28.09 -14.78
CA LYS A 71 72.32 27.98 -13.50
C LYS A 71 71.42 29.19 -13.24
N ARG A 72 70.33 28.97 -12.49
CA ARG A 72 69.36 30.01 -12.13
C ARG A 72 69.08 30.01 -10.64
N PHE A 73 68.86 31.20 -10.08
CA PHE A 73 68.45 31.39 -8.67
C PHE A 73 67.65 32.68 -8.57
N TYR A 74 66.86 32.80 -7.50
CA TYR A 74 66.06 33.98 -7.26
C TYR A 74 66.68 34.85 -6.20
N VAL A 75 66.62 36.20 -6.43
CA VAL A 75 67.14 37.18 -5.49
C VAL A 75 66.05 38.13 -5.04
N THR A 76 66.19 38.61 -3.80
CA THR A 76 65.31 39.61 -3.23
C THR A 76 65.62 41.03 -3.68
N ASP A 77 66.84 41.28 -4.18
CA ASP A 77 67.27 42.56 -4.76
C ASP A 77 68.18 42.29 -5.97
N THR A 78 67.61 42.56 -7.13
CA THR A 78 68.34 42.43 -8.43
C THR A 78 69.49 43.36 -8.58
N LYS A 79 69.43 44.55 -7.93
CA LYS A 79 70.52 45.52 -7.95
C LYS A 79 71.75 45.03 -7.23
N ALA A 80 71.60 44.23 -6.16
CA ALA A 80 72.77 43.65 -5.51
C ALA A 80 73.45 42.61 -6.39
N ALA A 81 72.70 41.81 -7.17
CA ALA A 81 73.28 40.86 -8.11
C ALA A 81 73.98 41.58 -9.30
N GLU A 82 73.43 42.69 -9.75
CA GLU A 82 73.95 43.53 -10.77
C GLU A 82 75.29 44.16 -10.33
N ALA A 83 75.35 44.73 -9.11
CA ALA A 83 76.53 45.33 -8.53
C ALA A 83 77.69 44.34 -8.43
N GLU A 84 77.44 43.12 -8.02
CA GLU A 84 78.46 42.07 -7.92
C GLU A 84 79.00 41.66 -9.31
N ALA A 85 78.14 41.62 -10.34
CA ALA A 85 78.61 41.38 -11.73
C ALA A 85 79.52 42.49 -12.26
N TYR A 86 79.18 43.78 -12.04
CA TYR A 86 79.99 44.90 -12.41
C TYR A 86 81.34 44.92 -11.66
N ALA A 87 81.36 44.50 -10.40
CA ALA A 87 82.61 44.46 -9.61
C ALA A 87 83.68 43.53 -10.22
N VAL A 88 83.25 42.55 -11.03
CA VAL A 88 84.14 41.57 -11.69
C VAL A 88 84.24 41.87 -13.20
N SER A 89 83.82 43.06 -13.63
CA SER A 89 83.86 43.52 -15.02
C SER A 89 83.05 42.70 -16.02
N ILE A 90 82.01 42.03 -15.53
CA ILE A 90 81.01 41.35 -16.36
C ILE A 90 79.82 42.27 -16.48
N GLN A 91 79.47 42.64 -17.73
CA GLN A 91 78.28 43.45 -17.98
C GLN A 91 77.02 42.54 -17.99
N PRO A 92 76.11 42.64 -16.99
CA PRO A 92 74.92 41.86 -17.00
C PRO A 92 73.93 42.34 -18.07
N ILE A 93 73.22 41.42 -18.67
CA ILE A 93 72.12 41.73 -19.57
C ILE A 93 70.82 41.75 -18.70
N ILE A 94 70.22 42.92 -18.59
CA ILE A 94 68.97 43.11 -17.84
C ILE A 94 67.81 42.99 -18.84
N SER A 95 66.92 42.06 -18.60
CA SER A 95 65.73 41.92 -19.41
C SER A 95 64.63 42.83 -18.85
N ASP A 96 63.90 43.49 -19.75
CA ASP A 96 62.75 44.32 -19.37
C ASP A 96 61.68 43.48 -18.74
N ILE A 97 60.80 44.07 -17.89
CA ILE A 97 59.70 43.41 -17.19
C ILE A 97 58.76 42.82 -18.23
N SER A 98 58.58 41.48 -18.17
CA SER A 98 57.67 40.78 -19.05
C SER A 98 56.22 41.12 -18.64
N LYS A 99 55.62 42.04 -19.40
CA LYS A 99 54.17 42.36 -19.17
C LYS A 99 53.30 41.22 -19.71
N PRO A 100 52.46 40.58 -18.89
CA PRO A 100 51.50 39.60 -19.37
C PRO A 100 50.58 40.25 -20.41
N ASN A 101 50.29 39.54 -21.48
CA ASN A 101 49.41 40.04 -22.50
C ASN A 101 48.01 40.29 -21.89
N TRP A 102 47.65 41.57 -21.70
CA TRP A 102 46.42 42.04 -21.08
C TRP A 102 45.17 41.31 -21.65
N PHE A 103 45.17 41.04 -22.96
CA PHE A 103 44.10 40.31 -23.62
C PHE A 103 43.98 38.87 -23.13
N LEU A 104 45.10 38.15 -23.00
CA LEU A 104 45.11 36.75 -22.55
C LEU A 104 44.76 36.60 -21.06
N THR A 105 45.15 37.59 -20.24
CA THR A 105 44.95 37.51 -18.80
C THR A 105 43.54 37.97 -18.38
N ASN A 106 43.02 39.04 -19.05
CA ASN A 106 41.80 39.70 -18.59
C ASN A 106 40.57 39.47 -19.50
N ILE A 107 40.73 39.24 -20.79
CA ILE A 107 39.60 39.11 -21.73
C ILE A 107 39.33 37.65 -22.08
N LEU A 108 40.34 36.87 -22.37
CA LEU A 108 40.19 35.49 -22.83
C LEU A 108 39.41 34.59 -21.84
N PRO A 109 39.62 34.66 -20.50
CA PRO A 109 38.85 33.87 -19.55
C PRO A 109 37.35 34.21 -19.58
N TYR A 110 36.98 35.49 -19.68
CA TYR A 110 35.60 35.92 -19.75
C TYR A 110 34.94 35.53 -21.08
N LEU A 111 35.68 35.60 -22.18
CA LEU A 111 35.21 35.20 -23.50
C LEU A 111 35.01 33.68 -23.57
N LEU A 112 35.90 32.89 -22.97
CA LEU A 112 35.74 31.45 -22.82
C LEU A 112 34.53 31.11 -21.96
N MET A 113 34.36 31.79 -20.83
CA MET A 113 33.19 31.62 -19.95
C MET A 113 31.89 31.97 -20.68
N PHE A 114 31.87 33.06 -21.47
CA PHE A 114 30.71 33.44 -22.27
C PHE A 114 30.38 32.39 -23.34
N ILE A 115 31.39 31.84 -24.03
CA ILE A 115 31.21 30.77 -25.01
C ILE A 115 30.67 29.51 -24.33
N ILE A 116 31.18 29.12 -23.15
CA ILE A 116 30.69 27.99 -22.39
C ILE A 116 29.23 28.19 -21.99
N VAL A 117 28.86 29.36 -21.49
CA VAL A 117 27.47 29.70 -21.13
C VAL A 117 26.56 29.67 -22.36
N MET A 118 27.03 30.21 -23.51
CA MET A 118 26.26 30.21 -24.75
C MET A 118 26.07 28.81 -25.34
N VAL A 119 27.10 27.94 -25.26
CA VAL A 119 27.01 26.53 -25.65
C VAL A 119 26.08 25.78 -24.70
N MET A 120 26.19 26.03 -23.39
CA MET A 120 25.29 25.44 -22.39
C MET A 120 23.84 25.87 -22.62
N PHE A 121 23.59 27.13 -22.91
CA PHE A 121 22.27 27.66 -23.25
C PHE A 121 21.77 27.12 -24.60
N SER A 122 22.64 26.95 -25.60
CA SER A 122 22.29 26.31 -26.88
C SER A 122 21.98 24.81 -26.74
N VAL A 123 22.74 24.10 -25.89
CA VAL A 123 22.47 22.68 -25.58
C VAL A 123 21.17 22.55 -24.77
N MET A 124 20.94 23.43 -23.82
CA MET A 124 19.66 23.48 -23.09
C MET A 124 18.49 23.82 -24.01
N ASN A 125 18.62 24.76 -24.91
CA ASN A 125 17.58 25.11 -25.90
C ASN A 125 17.49 24.09 -27.06
N GLY A 126 18.57 23.47 -27.47
CA GLY A 126 18.57 22.45 -28.52
C GLY A 126 18.01 21.10 -28.08
N GLN A 127 18.00 20.80 -26.77
CA GLN A 127 17.26 19.69 -26.16
C GLN A 127 15.80 20.06 -25.80
N GLY A 128 15.42 21.33 -25.93
CA GLY A 128 14.08 21.85 -25.62
C GLY A 128 12.97 21.40 -26.58
N GLY A 129 13.28 20.73 -27.67
CA GLY A 129 12.28 20.12 -28.56
C GLY A 129 11.70 18.78 -28.05
N GLY A 130 12.35 18.10 -27.07
CA GLY A 130 11.88 16.83 -26.50
C GLY A 130 11.60 16.88 -25.00
N GLY A 131 12.08 17.91 -24.27
CA GLY A 131 11.94 18.05 -22.83
C GLY A 131 10.66 18.77 -22.41
N ASN A 132 10.20 19.74 -23.19
CA ASN A 132 8.93 20.44 -22.91
C ASN A 132 7.70 19.54 -23.08
N SER A 133 7.73 18.54 -23.95
CA SER A 133 6.63 17.56 -24.06
C SER A 133 6.55 16.62 -22.84
N LYS A 134 7.66 16.31 -22.17
CA LYS A 134 7.65 15.54 -20.92
C LYS A 134 7.18 16.37 -19.73
N MET A 135 7.55 17.64 -19.63
CA MET A 135 7.11 18.55 -18.59
C MET A 135 5.61 18.93 -18.75
N MET A 136 5.13 19.09 -19.98
CA MET A 136 3.70 19.30 -20.27
C MET A 136 2.85 18.05 -20.06
N ASN A 137 3.43 16.86 -20.01
CA ASN A 137 2.69 15.61 -19.77
C ASN A 137 2.51 15.27 -18.28
N PHE A 138 3.18 15.94 -17.34
CA PHE A 138 3.02 15.68 -15.91
C PHE A 138 1.61 15.99 -15.39
N GLY A 139 0.89 16.92 -15.99
CA GLY A 139 -0.46 17.30 -15.62
C GLY A 139 -1.56 16.57 -16.40
N LYS A 140 -1.22 15.70 -17.35
CA LYS A 140 -2.23 14.94 -18.11
C LYS A 140 -2.82 13.83 -17.29
N SER A 141 -4.12 13.61 -17.48
CA SER A 141 -4.84 12.49 -16.89
C SER A 141 -4.22 11.16 -17.31
N ARG A 142 -4.08 10.25 -16.34
CA ARG A 142 -3.68 8.85 -16.56
C ARG A 142 -4.89 7.94 -16.77
N ALA A 143 -6.09 8.50 -16.90
CA ALA A 143 -7.31 7.75 -17.05
C ALA A 143 -7.24 6.82 -18.27
N GLN A 144 -7.60 5.58 -18.07
CA GLN A 144 -7.74 4.61 -19.14
C GLN A 144 -9.15 4.76 -19.74
N MET A 145 -9.22 5.18 -20.99
CA MET A 145 -10.46 5.21 -21.73
C MET A 145 -10.69 3.84 -22.39
N THR A 146 -11.76 3.17 -21.99
CA THR A 146 -12.23 1.94 -22.62
C THR A 146 -13.49 2.28 -23.40
N MET A 147 -13.50 2.10 -24.71
CA MET A 147 -14.72 2.23 -25.51
C MET A 147 -15.51 0.95 -25.37
N GLY A 148 -16.70 1.06 -24.78
CA GLY A 148 -17.76 0.07 -24.74
C GLY A 148 -17.25 -1.37 -24.79
N ASP A 149 -16.69 -1.86 -23.68
CA ASP A 149 -16.24 -3.24 -23.62
C ASP A 149 -17.48 -4.13 -23.67
N LYS A 150 -17.89 -4.52 -24.87
CA LYS A 150 -19.07 -5.36 -25.12
C LYS A 150 -19.02 -6.71 -24.40
N GLN A 151 -17.87 -7.00 -23.76
CA GLN A 151 -17.66 -8.23 -22.99
C GLN A 151 -18.15 -8.12 -21.54
N VAL A 152 -18.27 -6.92 -20.95
CA VAL A 152 -18.70 -6.73 -19.57
C VAL A 152 -20.05 -5.99 -19.55
N ASN A 153 -21.11 -6.73 -19.20
CA ASN A 153 -22.46 -6.22 -19.04
C ASN A 153 -23.05 -6.75 -17.71
N PHE A 154 -24.31 -6.46 -17.40
CA PHE A 154 -24.97 -6.98 -16.21
C PHE A 154 -25.02 -8.51 -16.14
N GLY A 155 -25.02 -9.21 -17.28
CA GLY A 155 -24.91 -10.66 -17.32
C GLY A 155 -23.53 -11.21 -16.93
N SER A 156 -22.51 -10.36 -16.88
CA SER A 156 -21.15 -10.69 -16.39
C SER A 156 -21.01 -10.50 -14.87
N VAL A 157 -21.97 -9.82 -14.25
CA VAL A 157 -22.02 -9.58 -12.79
C VAL A 157 -23.00 -10.57 -12.20
N ALA A 158 -22.51 -11.48 -11.40
CA ALA A 158 -23.34 -12.46 -10.67
C ALA A 158 -23.74 -11.90 -9.31
N GLY A 159 -24.95 -12.22 -8.86
CA GLY A 159 -25.54 -11.62 -7.65
C GLY A 159 -25.81 -10.12 -7.86
N LEU A 160 -26.01 -9.40 -6.74
CA LEU A 160 -26.23 -7.94 -6.72
C LEU A 160 -27.47 -7.54 -7.54
N GLU A 161 -28.57 -8.29 -7.41
CA GLU A 161 -29.77 -8.05 -8.23
C GLU A 161 -30.41 -6.68 -7.92
N GLU A 162 -30.47 -6.31 -6.63
CA GLU A 162 -31.01 -5.03 -6.17
C GLU A 162 -30.16 -3.85 -6.65
N GLU A 163 -28.84 -3.98 -6.54
CA GLU A 163 -27.90 -2.94 -7.02
C GLU A 163 -27.94 -2.80 -8.53
N LYS A 164 -28.07 -3.91 -9.26
CA LYS A 164 -28.27 -3.87 -10.72
C LYS A 164 -29.58 -3.17 -11.10
N GLU A 165 -30.69 -3.47 -10.40
CA GLU A 165 -31.98 -2.84 -10.67
C GLU A 165 -31.92 -1.34 -10.41
N GLU A 166 -31.28 -0.92 -9.31
CA GLU A 166 -31.07 0.51 -9.01
C GLU A 166 -30.25 1.21 -10.11
N LEU A 167 -29.23 0.51 -10.63
CA LEU A 167 -28.35 1.07 -11.67
C LEU A 167 -28.94 0.98 -13.09
N LYS A 168 -29.98 0.16 -13.34
CA LYS A 168 -30.69 0.13 -14.63
C LYS A 168 -31.33 1.48 -14.99
N GLU A 169 -31.78 2.24 -13.99
CA GLU A 169 -32.28 3.60 -14.22
C GLU A 169 -31.19 4.50 -14.82
N VAL A 170 -29.95 4.33 -14.37
CA VAL A 170 -28.79 5.09 -14.87
C VAL A 170 -28.47 4.69 -16.31
N VAL A 171 -28.53 3.39 -16.60
CA VAL A 171 -28.36 2.86 -17.96
C VAL A 171 -29.45 3.40 -18.90
N ASP A 172 -30.74 3.32 -18.52
CA ASP A 172 -31.85 3.83 -19.33
C ASP A 172 -31.72 5.34 -19.61
N PHE A 173 -31.25 6.10 -18.60
CA PHE A 173 -30.95 7.52 -18.80
C PHE A 173 -29.84 7.75 -19.81
N LEU A 174 -28.71 7.09 -19.69
CA LEU A 174 -27.58 7.26 -20.63
C LEU A 174 -27.98 6.91 -22.06
N MET A 175 -28.87 5.92 -22.21
CA MET A 175 -29.40 5.51 -23.51
C MET A 175 -30.51 6.44 -24.03
N ASN A 176 -31.38 6.93 -23.14
CA ASN A 176 -32.61 7.66 -23.50
C ASN A 176 -32.78 8.96 -22.68
N PRO A 177 -31.85 9.92 -22.72
CA PRO A 177 -31.89 11.11 -21.87
C PRO A 177 -33.14 11.97 -22.08
N ALA A 178 -33.69 12.01 -23.30
CA ALA A 178 -34.89 12.79 -23.64
C ALA A 178 -36.13 12.35 -22.85
N LYS A 179 -36.28 11.09 -22.52
CA LYS A 179 -37.37 10.53 -21.70
C LYS A 179 -37.47 11.20 -20.34
N TYR A 180 -36.31 11.40 -19.70
CA TYR A 180 -36.22 11.97 -18.35
C TYR A 180 -36.30 13.49 -18.34
N THR A 181 -35.66 14.14 -19.32
CA THR A 181 -35.69 15.60 -19.44
C THR A 181 -37.06 16.14 -19.78
N SER A 182 -37.87 15.39 -20.57
CA SER A 182 -39.24 15.80 -20.95
C SER A 182 -40.19 15.92 -19.75
N VAL A 183 -39.98 15.14 -18.69
CA VAL A 183 -40.77 15.18 -17.45
C VAL A 183 -40.14 16.04 -16.35
N GLY A 184 -39.02 16.71 -16.66
CA GLY A 184 -38.29 17.55 -15.70
C GLY A 184 -37.48 16.79 -14.65
N ALA A 185 -37.24 15.49 -14.84
CA ALA A 185 -36.45 14.68 -13.93
C ALA A 185 -34.98 15.12 -13.98
N ARG A 186 -34.37 15.16 -12.80
CA ARG A 186 -32.92 15.37 -12.62
C ARG A 186 -32.25 14.05 -12.31
N ILE A 187 -31.19 13.76 -13.04
CA ILE A 187 -30.43 12.54 -12.84
C ILE A 187 -29.28 12.79 -11.90
N PRO A 188 -28.92 11.80 -11.08
CA PRO A 188 -27.77 11.91 -10.21
C PRO A 188 -26.51 12.15 -11.04
N LYS A 189 -25.75 13.19 -10.69
CA LYS A 189 -24.46 13.48 -11.33
C LYS A 189 -23.38 12.50 -10.87
N GLY A 190 -23.52 12.00 -9.65
CA GLY A 190 -22.55 11.09 -9.06
C GLY A 190 -23.19 9.96 -8.26
N ILE A 191 -22.58 8.80 -8.36
CA ILE A 191 -22.96 7.57 -7.69
C ILE A 191 -21.77 7.05 -6.92
N LEU A 192 -21.93 6.88 -5.60
CA LEU A 192 -20.91 6.29 -4.75
C LEU A 192 -21.22 4.81 -4.51
N LEU A 193 -20.30 3.93 -4.93
CA LEU A 193 -20.33 2.52 -4.63
C LEU A 193 -19.54 2.30 -3.33
N GLU A 194 -20.22 1.91 -2.27
CA GLU A 194 -19.60 1.65 -0.96
C GLU A 194 -19.69 0.17 -0.59
N GLY A 195 -18.71 -0.36 0.15
CA GLY A 195 -18.75 -1.73 0.64
C GLY A 195 -17.37 -2.36 0.82
N PRO A 196 -17.31 -3.58 1.37
CA PRO A 196 -16.06 -4.28 1.60
C PRO A 196 -15.21 -4.48 0.34
N PRO A 197 -13.89 -4.65 0.46
CA PRO A 197 -13.05 -4.97 -0.68
C PRO A 197 -13.44 -6.32 -1.30
N GLY A 198 -13.25 -6.47 -2.62
CA GLY A 198 -13.52 -7.73 -3.31
C GLY A 198 -14.99 -8.02 -3.64
N THR A 199 -15.94 -7.12 -3.34
CA THR A 199 -17.37 -7.30 -3.60
C THR A 199 -17.80 -6.99 -5.05
N GLY A 200 -16.89 -6.51 -5.90
CA GLY A 200 -17.18 -6.30 -7.33
C GLY A 200 -17.57 -4.88 -7.71
N LYS A 201 -17.34 -3.87 -6.87
CA LYS A 201 -17.68 -2.45 -7.14
C LYS A 201 -17.16 -1.95 -8.50
N THR A 202 -15.89 -2.18 -8.79
CA THR A 202 -15.27 -1.80 -10.07
C THR A 202 -15.87 -2.57 -11.25
N LEU A 203 -16.18 -3.86 -11.06
CA LEU A 203 -16.83 -4.68 -12.08
C LEU A 203 -18.24 -4.18 -12.39
N LEU A 204 -19.01 -3.83 -11.34
CA LEU A 204 -20.36 -3.28 -11.46
C LEU A 204 -20.36 -1.95 -12.23
N ALA A 205 -19.43 -1.04 -11.91
CA ALA A 205 -19.30 0.22 -12.64
C ALA A 205 -18.99 0.02 -14.14
N ARG A 206 -18.10 -0.93 -14.45
CA ARG A 206 -17.79 -1.30 -15.85
C ARG A 206 -18.99 -1.94 -16.54
N ALA A 207 -19.77 -2.74 -15.83
CA ALA A 207 -20.98 -3.36 -16.37
C ALA A 207 -22.05 -2.33 -16.72
N VAL A 208 -22.23 -1.30 -15.90
CA VAL A 208 -23.13 -0.16 -16.21
C VAL A 208 -22.73 0.52 -17.52
N ALA A 209 -21.43 0.80 -17.71
CA ALA A 209 -20.95 1.43 -18.93
C ALA A 209 -21.10 0.52 -20.16
N GLY A 210 -20.84 -0.78 -20.00
CA GLY A 210 -21.02 -1.76 -21.07
C GLY A 210 -22.48 -1.96 -21.46
N GLU A 211 -23.39 -1.99 -20.49
CA GLU A 211 -24.83 -2.08 -20.71
C GLU A 211 -25.38 -0.84 -21.42
N ALA A 212 -24.94 0.36 -21.00
CA ALA A 212 -25.28 1.63 -21.63
C ALA A 212 -24.56 1.87 -22.97
N ASN A 213 -23.56 1.07 -23.30
CA ASN A 213 -22.69 1.22 -24.48
C ASN A 213 -22.06 2.61 -24.61
N VAL A 214 -21.58 3.16 -23.50
CA VAL A 214 -20.93 4.48 -23.43
C VAL A 214 -19.44 4.34 -23.07
N PRO A 215 -18.60 5.35 -23.40
CA PRO A 215 -17.20 5.39 -23.00
C PRO A 215 -17.04 5.32 -21.48
N PHE A 216 -16.06 4.56 -21.03
CA PHE A 216 -15.71 4.38 -19.62
C PHE A 216 -14.30 4.90 -19.35
N PHE A 217 -14.19 5.96 -18.54
CA PHE A 217 -12.93 6.52 -18.09
C PHE A 217 -12.63 6.01 -16.68
N SER A 218 -11.59 5.21 -16.52
CA SER A 218 -11.21 4.65 -15.22
C SER A 218 -9.89 5.23 -14.72
N ILE A 219 -9.88 5.66 -13.46
CA ILE A 219 -8.71 6.19 -12.77
C ILE A 219 -8.76 5.78 -11.30
N SER A 220 -7.58 5.57 -10.67
CA SER A 220 -7.51 5.41 -9.22
C SER A 220 -7.42 6.77 -8.52
N GLY A 221 -8.07 6.91 -7.37
CA GLY A 221 -7.91 8.09 -6.51
C GLY A 221 -6.46 8.37 -6.15
N SER A 222 -5.66 7.33 -6.00
CA SER A 222 -4.22 7.45 -5.75
C SER A 222 -3.43 8.12 -6.89
N ASP A 223 -3.91 8.04 -8.14
CA ASP A 223 -3.27 8.69 -9.29
C ASP A 223 -3.36 10.22 -9.25
N PHE A 224 -4.25 10.75 -8.44
CA PHE A 224 -4.35 12.20 -8.22
C PHE A 224 -3.42 12.72 -7.13
N VAL A 225 -2.87 11.83 -6.29
CA VAL A 225 -1.98 12.21 -5.19
C VAL A 225 -0.54 12.23 -5.69
N GLU A 226 0.05 13.41 -5.73
CA GLU A 226 1.43 13.61 -6.16
C GLU A 226 2.19 14.48 -5.15
N MET A 227 3.53 14.49 -5.22
CA MET A 227 4.35 15.30 -4.32
C MET A 227 4.37 16.80 -4.68
N PHE A 228 3.92 17.16 -5.89
CA PHE A 228 3.95 18.54 -6.39
C PHE A 228 2.56 19.16 -6.35
N VAL A 229 2.45 20.27 -5.65
CA VAL A 229 1.19 21.01 -5.48
C VAL A 229 0.60 21.42 -6.84
N GLY A 230 -0.68 21.14 -7.03
CA GLY A 230 -1.45 21.52 -8.22
C GLY A 230 -1.43 20.52 -9.38
N VAL A 231 -0.60 19.46 -9.34
CA VAL A 231 -0.58 18.42 -10.37
C VAL A 231 -1.85 17.59 -10.33
N GLY A 232 -2.31 17.18 -9.15
CA GLY A 232 -3.56 16.44 -8.96
C GLY A 232 -4.77 17.23 -9.49
N ALA A 233 -4.87 18.50 -9.12
CA ALA A 233 -5.94 19.38 -9.62
C ALA A 233 -5.89 19.56 -11.16
N SER A 234 -4.70 19.57 -11.77
CA SER A 234 -4.55 19.61 -13.22
C SER A 234 -5.05 18.33 -13.90
N ARG A 235 -4.73 17.16 -13.32
CA ARG A 235 -5.22 15.86 -13.82
C ARG A 235 -6.75 15.74 -13.71
N VAL A 236 -7.33 16.26 -12.64
CA VAL A 236 -8.79 16.33 -12.50
C VAL A 236 -9.39 17.14 -13.64
N ARG A 237 -8.90 18.37 -13.90
CA ARG A 237 -9.39 19.20 -15.01
C ARG A 237 -9.27 18.52 -16.37
N ASP A 238 -8.14 17.86 -16.62
CA ASP A 238 -7.87 17.17 -17.88
C ASP A 238 -8.83 15.98 -18.08
N LEU A 239 -9.01 15.16 -17.02
CA LEU A 239 -9.99 14.06 -17.02
C LEU A 239 -11.40 14.53 -17.35
N PHE A 240 -11.88 15.56 -16.67
CA PHE A 240 -13.23 16.07 -16.88
C PHE A 240 -13.38 16.81 -18.23
N ALA A 241 -12.31 17.43 -18.73
CA ALA A 241 -12.30 17.99 -20.08
C ALA A 241 -12.41 16.91 -21.17
N ASP A 242 -11.74 15.77 -20.96
CA ASP A 242 -11.85 14.63 -21.89
C ASP A 242 -13.20 13.94 -21.78
N ALA A 243 -13.78 13.81 -20.59
CA ALA A 243 -15.12 13.31 -20.39
C ALA A 243 -16.17 14.18 -21.12
N LYS A 244 -16.06 15.52 -21.02
CA LYS A 244 -16.94 16.46 -21.73
C LYS A 244 -16.90 16.31 -23.26
N LYS A 245 -15.73 16.00 -23.83
CA LYS A 245 -15.59 15.76 -25.28
C LYS A 245 -16.24 14.45 -25.75
N ASN A 246 -16.37 13.49 -24.84
CA ASN A 246 -16.85 12.14 -25.15
C ASN A 246 -18.21 11.81 -24.49
N ALA A 247 -18.99 12.83 -24.13
CA ALA A 247 -20.32 12.63 -23.58
C ALA A 247 -21.29 12.07 -24.66
N PRO A 248 -22.20 11.11 -24.29
CA PRO A 248 -22.42 10.59 -22.98
C PRO A 248 -21.34 9.59 -22.53
N CYS A 249 -20.89 9.64 -21.26
CA CYS A 249 -19.84 8.77 -20.75
C CYS A 249 -19.95 8.56 -19.23
N ILE A 250 -19.22 7.56 -18.73
CA ILE A 250 -19.04 7.32 -17.30
C ILE A 250 -17.59 7.61 -16.93
N VAL A 251 -17.38 8.41 -15.87
CA VAL A 251 -16.09 8.62 -15.22
C VAL A 251 -16.08 7.82 -13.93
N PHE A 252 -15.19 6.85 -13.83
CA PHE A 252 -15.06 6.00 -12.65
C PHE A 252 -13.77 6.31 -11.88
N ILE A 253 -13.92 6.58 -10.59
CA ILE A 253 -12.81 6.87 -9.67
C ILE A 253 -12.78 5.77 -8.61
N ASP A 254 -11.82 4.86 -8.71
CA ASP A 254 -11.62 3.83 -7.71
C ASP A 254 -10.84 4.40 -6.51
N GLU A 255 -11.07 3.85 -5.32
CA GLU A 255 -10.41 4.28 -4.08
C GLU A 255 -10.49 5.80 -3.85
N ILE A 256 -11.70 6.37 -3.99
CA ILE A 256 -11.91 7.82 -3.86
C ILE A 256 -11.43 8.37 -2.51
N ASP A 257 -11.40 7.55 -1.48
CA ASP A 257 -10.92 7.88 -0.14
C ASP A 257 -9.43 8.27 -0.09
N ALA A 258 -8.63 7.93 -1.11
CA ALA A 258 -7.26 8.41 -1.24
C ALA A 258 -7.18 9.95 -1.37
N VAL A 259 -8.20 10.57 -1.99
CA VAL A 259 -8.28 12.03 -2.25
C VAL A 259 -9.33 12.71 -1.37
N ALA A 260 -10.46 12.05 -1.15
CA ALA A 260 -11.66 12.64 -0.53
C ALA A 260 -11.75 12.40 0.99
N ARG A 261 -10.65 12.19 1.66
CA ARG A 261 -10.61 11.99 3.11
C ARG A 261 -10.93 13.29 3.85
N ARG A 262 -11.62 13.19 5.01
CA ARG A 262 -11.91 14.33 5.93
C ARG A 262 -10.64 15.11 6.25
N ARG A 263 -10.79 16.42 6.41
CA ARG A 263 -9.72 17.34 6.76
C ARG A 263 -9.16 17.02 8.13
N GLY A 264 -7.86 16.76 8.20
CA GLY A 264 -7.13 16.61 9.46
C GLY A 264 -6.41 17.91 9.81
N THR A 265 -6.27 18.22 11.09
CA THR A 265 -5.52 19.39 11.59
C THR A 265 -4.00 19.18 11.58
N GLY A 266 -3.47 18.27 10.76
CA GLY A 266 -2.04 17.95 10.70
C GLY A 266 -1.23 19.01 9.94
N MET A 267 -0.15 19.52 10.54
CA MET A 267 0.85 20.38 9.89
C MET A 267 1.78 19.56 8.98
N GLY A 268 1.41 19.37 7.69
CA GLY A 268 2.27 18.69 6.72
C GLY A 268 1.86 19.00 5.28
N GLY A 269 2.80 19.40 4.44
CA GLY A 269 2.57 19.86 3.04
C GLY A 269 1.91 18.86 2.07
N GLY A 270 1.70 17.60 2.47
CA GLY A 270 0.95 16.64 1.67
C GLY A 270 -0.58 16.73 1.85
N HIS A 271 -1.06 17.49 2.82
CA HIS A 271 -2.50 17.73 3.03
C HIS A 271 -3.06 18.78 2.06
N ASP A 272 -2.29 19.83 1.80
CA ASP A 272 -2.72 20.94 0.94
C ASP A 272 -2.97 20.49 -0.51
N GLU A 273 -2.17 19.56 -1.00
CA GLU A 273 -2.32 19.05 -2.37
C GLU A 273 -3.58 18.18 -2.54
N ARG A 274 -3.87 17.30 -1.57
CA ARG A 274 -5.08 16.48 -1.58
C ARG A 274 -6.33 17.33 -1.48
N GLU A 275 -6.32 18.33 -0.60
CA GLU A 275 -7.44 19.26 -0.43
C GLU A 275 -7.68 20.10 -1.69
N GLN A 276 -6.61 20.58 -2.33
CA GLN A 276 -6.72 21.29 -3.59
C GLN A 276 -7.29 20.41 -4.70
N THR A 277 -6.89 19.15 -4.74
CA THR A 277 -7.38 18.16 -5.72
C THR A 277 -8.84 17.84 -5.48
N LEU A 278 -9.24 17.59 -4.22
CA LEU A 278 -10.64 17.37 -3.86
C LEU A 278 -11.50 18.58 -4.23
N ASN A 279 -11.08 19.79 -3.85
CA ASN A 279 -11.81 21.01 -4.17
C ASN A 279 -11.97 21.18 -5.69
N GLN A 280 -10.94 20.88 -6.48
CA GLN A 280 -11.04 20.92 -7.94
C GLN A 280 -12.04 19.89 -8.47
N MET A 281 -12.05 18.66 -7.92
CA MET A 281 -13.04 17.64 -8.30
C MET A 281 -14.47 18.12 -8.01
N LEU A 282 -14.71 18.70 -6.83
CA LEU A 282 -16.00 19.25 -6.46
C LEU A 282 -16.42 20.39 -7.41
N VAL A 283 -15.50 21.27 -7.79
CA VAL A 283 -15.76 22.37 -8.75
C VAL A 283 -16.13 21.81 -10.13
N GLU A 284 -15.42 20.79 -10.62
CA GLU A 284 -15.75 20.17 -11.91
C GLU A 284 -17.13 19.50 -11.88
N MET A 285 -17.46 18.77 -10.79
CA MET A 285 -18.79 18.15 -10.63
C MET A 285 -19.92 19.19 -10.52
N ASP A 286 -19.69 20.27 -9.77
CA ASP A 286 -20.65 21.37 -9.65
C ASP A 286 -20.83 22.10 -11.00
N GLY A 287 -19.75 22.17 -11.80
CA GLY A 287 -19.70 22.83 -13.10
C GLY A 287 -20.39 22.09 -14.24
N PHE A 288 -20.86 20.85 -14.03
CA PHE A 288 -21.68 20.17 -15.03
C PHE A 288 -23.07 20.79 -15.11
N GLY A 289 -23.49 21.06 -16.34
CA GLY A 289 -24.89 21.40 -16.63
C GLY A 289 -25.84 20.26 -16.27
N VAL A 290 -27.10 20.60 -16.10
CA VAL A 290 -28.13 19.59 -15.87
C VAL A 290 -28.26 18.74 -17.16
N ASN A 291 -28.04 17.43 -17.04
CA ASN A 291 -28.19 16.47 -18.15
C ASN A 291 -27.12 16.53 -19.28
N GLU A 292 -25.89 16.88 -18.98
CA GLU A 292 -24.77 16.81 -19.95
C GLU A 292 -24.39 15.37 -20.37
N GLY A 293 -25.03 14.34 -19.77
CA GLY A 293 -24.78 12.95 -20.12
C GLY A 293 -23.48 12.37 -19.50
N ILE A 294 -22.87 13.07 -18.54
CA ILE A 294 -21.70 12.60 -17.81
C ILE A 294 -22.14 12.13 -16.43
N ILE A 295 -21.83 10.88 -16.10
CA ILE A 295 -22.06 10.32 -14.77
C ILE A 295 -20.73 9.99 -14.13
N VAL A 296 -20.51 10.50 -12.92
CA VAL A 296 -19.31 10.20 -12.13
C VAL A 296 -19.65 9.06 -11.17
N MET A 297 -19.01 7.93 -11.31
CA MET A 297 -19.11 6.84 -10.36
C MET A 297 -17.83 6.79 -9.53
N ALA A 298 -17.93 6.60 -8.23
CA ALA A 298 -16.75 6.42 -7.37
C ALA A 298 -16.92 5.16 -6.51
N ALA A 299 -15.81 4.52 -6.18
CA ALA A 299 -15.81 3.38 -5.27
C ALA A 299 -14.95 3.67 -4.04
N THR A 300 -15.42 3.21 -2.87
CA THR A 300 -14.66 3.25 -1.62
C THR A 300 -14.95 2.02 -0.76
N ASN A 301 -13.94 1.61 0.01
CA ASN A 301 -14.10 0.60 1.04
C ASN A 301 -14.39 1.24 2.42
N ARG A 302 -14.25 2.58 2.54
CA ARG A 302 -14.33 3.32 3.79
C ARG A 302 -15.11 4.62 3.61
N VAL A 303 -16.43 4.53 3.70
CA VAL A 303 -17.31 5.71 3.60
C VAL A 303 -17.18 6.63 4.83
N ASP A 304 -16.82 6.06 5.98
CA ASP A 304 -16.65 6.72 7.28
C ASP A 304 -15.60 7.84 7.25
N ILE A 305 -14.55 7.71 6.46
CA ILE A 305 -13.47 8.68 6.36
C ILE A 305 -13.67 9.75 5.29
N LEU A 306 -14.72 9.65 4.48
CA LEU A 306 -14.96 10.62 3.39
C LEU A 306 -15.37 12.01 3.92
N ASP A 307 -14.91 13.06 3.24
CA ASP A 307 -15.34 14.42 3.52
C ASP A 307 -16.84 14.57 3.20
N PRO A 308 -17.68 15.05 4.16
CA PRO A 308 -19.10 15.23 3.94
C PRO A 308 -19.44 16.14 2.74
N ALA A 309 -18.52 16.99 2.32
CA ALA A 309 -18.72 17.87 1.18
C ALA A 309 -18.93 17.09 -0.15
N ILE A 310 -18.35 15.90 -0.27
CA ILE A 310 -18.49 15.08 -1.47
C ILE A 310 -19.88 14.43 -1.57
N LEU A 311 -20.54 14.23 -0.42
CA LEU A 311 -21.85 13.59 -0.31
C LEU A 311 -23.02 14.59 -0.38
N ARG A 312 -22.74 15.86 -0.68
CA ARG A 312 -23.81 16.87 -0.82
C ARG A 312 -24.57 16.68 -2.13
N PRO A 313 -25.90 16.99 -2.14
CA PRO A 313 -26.71 16.97 -3.36
C PRO A 313 -26.07 17.73 -4.53
N GLY A 314 -26.11 17.16 -5.72
CA GLY A 314 -25.44 17.70 -6.90
C GLY A 314 -24.02 17.18 -7.14
N ARG A 315 -23.51 16.31 -6.26
CA ARG A 315 -22.21 15.64 -6.32
C ARG A 315 -22.45 14.13 -6.33
N PHE A 316 -22.08 13.41 -5.23
CA PHE A 316 -22.46 12.01 -5.09
C PHE A 316 -23.78 11.89 -4.36
N ASP A 317 -24.85 12.08 -5.09
CA ASP A 317 -26.22 12.15 -4.56
C ASP A 317 -26.80 10.77 -4.28
N ARG A 318 -26.31 9.75 -4.99
CA ARG A 318 -26.78 8.37 -4.84
C ARG A 318 -25.66 7.51 -4.25
N LYS A 319 -26.01 6.69 -3.26
CA LYS A 319 -25.12 5.71 -2.64
C LYS A 319 -25.68 4.34 -2.90
N VAL A 320 -24.84 3.43 -3.40
CA VAL A 320 -25.17 2.04 -3.64
C VAL A 320 -24.26 1.19 -2.76
N LEU A 321 -24.85 0.45 -1.82
CA LEU A 321 -24.13 -0.42 -0.93
C LEU A 321 -23.90 -1.77 -1.63
N VAL A 322 -22.66 -2.08 -1.98
CA VAL A 322 -22.23 -3.35 -2.57
C VAL A 322 -21.73 -4.26 -1.46
N GLY A 323 -22.66 -5.01 -0.86
CA GLY A 323 -22.41 -5.88 0.27
C GLY A 323 -21.67 -7.18 -0.07
N ARG A 324 -21.47 -8.03 0.94
CA ARG A 324 -21.05 -9.41 0.72
C ARG A 324 -22.21 -10.20 0.12
N PRO A 325 -21.94 -11.12 -0.83
CA PRO A 325 -23.00 -11.90 -1.44
C PRO A 325 -23.62 -12.88 -0.45
N ASP A 326 -24.93 -13.07 -0.53
CA ASP A 326 -25.66 -14.13 0.14
C ASP A 326 -25.38 -15.50 -0.49
N VAL A 327 -25.99 -16.57 0.01
CA VAL A 327 -25.79 -17.94 -0.51
C VAL A 327 -26.08 -18.04 -2.01
N ARG A 328 -27.14 -17.37 -2.49
CA ARG A 328 -27.51 -17.40 -3.93
C ARG A 328 -26.49 -16.64 -4.76
N GLY A 329 -26.14 -15.44 -4.32
CA GLY A 329 -25.11 -14.63 -4.98
C GLY A 329 -23.77 -15.36 -5.04
N ARG A 330 -23.38 -16.09 -3.97
CA ARG A 330 -22.14 -16.89 -3.99
C ARG A 330 -22.23 -18.04 -4.99
N GLU A 331 -23.36 -18.73 -5.06
CA GLU A 331 -23.57 -19.79 -6.05
C GLU A 331 -23.45 -19.26 -7.48
N GLU A 332 -24.12 -18.13 -7.80
CA GLU A 332 -24.01 -17.50 -9.12
C GLU A 332 -22.60 -17.03 -9.45
N ILE A 333 -21.90 -16.45 -8.48
CA ILE A 333 -20.49 -16.03 -8.63
C ILE A 333 -19.61 -17.24 -8.92
N LEU A 334 -19.78 -18.33 -8.17
CA LEU A 334 -19.06 -19.58 -8.42
C LEU A 334 -19.35 -20.13 -9.81
N GLN A 335 -20.59 -20.11 -10.28
CA GLN A 335 -20.97 -20.52 -11.63
C GLN A 335 -20.27 -19.67 -12.71
N VAL A 336 -20.16 -18.36 -12.51
CA VAL A 336 -19.45 -17.49 -13.45
C VAL A 336 -17.95 -17.81 -13.49
N HIS A 337 -17.31 -17.97 -12.32
CA HIS A 337 -15.88 -18.26 -12.24
C HIS A 337 -15.53 -19.73 -12.57
N ALA A 338 -16.51 -20.62 -12.55
CA ALA A 338 -16.37 -22.01 -13.03
C ALA A 338 -16.33 -22.10 -14.56
N LYS A 339 -16.85 -21.10 -15.29
CA LYS A 339 -16.80 -21.09 -16.77
C LYS A 339 -15.34 -21.19 -17.24
N GLY A 340 -15.04 -22.23 -17.99
CA GLY A 340 -13.69 -22.50 -18.50
C GLY A 340 -12.76 -23.26 -17.54
N LYS A 341 -13.24 -23.65 -16.35
CA LYS A 341 -12.53 -24.56 -15.45
C LYS A 341 -13.20 -25.95 -15.48
N PRO A 342 -12.47 -27.02 -15.78
CA PRO A 342 -13.03 -28.37 -15.79
C PRO A 342 -13.26 -28.85 -14.36
N LEU A 343 -14.51 -28.89 -13.93
CA LEU A 343 -14.93 -29.42 -12.62
C LEU A 343 -15.21 -30.92 -12.73
N GLY A 344 -14.91 -31.67 -11.69
CA GLY A 344 -15.28 -33.07 -11.53
C GLY A 344 -16.78 -33.24 -11.25
N GLU A 345 -17.29 -34.45 -11.44
CA GLU A 345 -18.70 -34.78 -11.16
C GLU A 345 -19.03 -34.76 -9.64
N ASP A 346 -17.99 -34.79 -8.81
CA ASP A 346 -18.05 -34.73 -7.34
C ASP A 346 -18.18 -33.30 -6.79
N VAL A 347 -18.12 -32.26 -7.67
CA VAL A 347 -18.12 -30.86 -7.26
C VAL A 347 -19.53 -30.29 -7.28
N ASP A 348 -20.06 -29.95 -6.10
CA ASP A 348 -21.35 -29.26 -5.95
C ASP A 348 -21.13 -27.78 -5.59
N LEU A 349 -21.36 -26.88 -6.55
CA LEU A 349 -21.20 -25.43 -6.36
C LEU A 349 -22.18 -24.85 -5.33
N LYS A 350 -23.35 -25.47 -5.17
CA LYS A 350 -24.34 -25.04 -4.18
C LYS A 350 -23.85 -25.34 -2.76
N GLN A 351 -23.29 -26.52 -2.54
CA GLN A 351 -22.70 -26.89 -1.26
C GLN A 351 -21.50 -25.97 -0.94
N ILE A 352 -20.66 -25.67 -1.95
CA ILE A 352 -19.55 -24.75 -1.78
C ILE A 352 -20.05 -23.35 -1.41
N ALA A 353 -21.12 -22.85 -2.05
CA ALA A 353 -21.71 -21.56 -1.72
C ALA A 353 -22.21 -21.50 -0.26
N GLN A 354 -22.77 -22.60 0.26
CA GLN A 354 -23.18 -22.70 1.66
C GLN A 354 -21.97 -22.66 2.60
N THR A 355 -20.91 -23.39 2.28
CA THR A 355 -19.72 -23.49 3.14
C THR A 355 -18.83 -22.24 3.12
N THR A 356 -19.00 -21.35 2.14
CA THR A 356 -18.21 -20.13 1.97
C THR A 356 -18.89 -18.87 2.51
N ALA A 357 -19.66 -18.99 3.59
CA ALA A 357 -20.30 -17.86 4.25
C ALA A 357 -19.27 -16.75 4.54
N GLY A 358 -19.63 -15.50 4.24
CA GLY A 358 -18.76 -14.34 4.42
C GLY A 358 -17.69 -14.12 3.35
N PHE A 359 -17.53 -15.02 2.37
CA PHE A 359 -16.60 -14.81 1.25
C PHE A 359 -17.13 -13.75 0.29
N THR A 360 -16.21 -12.95 -0.23
CA THR A 360 -16.48 -11.98 -1.29
C THR A 360 -16.34 -12.63 -2.67
N GLY A 361 -16.76 -11.94 -3.71
CA GLY A 361 -16.58 -12.42 -5.09
C GLY A 361 -15.11 -12.72 -5.43
N ALA A 362 -14.18 -11.89 -4.96
CA ALA A 362 -12.74 -12.10 -5.15
C ALA A 362 -12.22 -13.34 -4.39
N ASP A 363 -12.75 -13.60 -3.19
CA ASP A 363 -12.37 -14.79 -2.43
C ASP A 363 -12.84 -16.07 -3.14
N LEU A 364 -14.05 -16.06 -3.71
CA LEU A 364 -14.63 -17.19 -4.46
C LEU A 364 -13.88 -17.43 -5.78
N GLU A 365 -13.48 -16.37 -6.48
CA GLU A 365 -12.61 -16.49 -7.66
C GLU A 365 -11.28 -17.14 -7.28
N ASN A 366 -10.64 -16.64 -6.23
CA ASN A 366 -9.38 -17.16 -5.72
C ASN A 366 -9.50 -18.61 -5.24
N LEU A 367 -10.61 -18.98 -4.59
CA LEU A 367 -10.90 -20.34 -4.18
C LEU A 367 -10.84 -21.31 -5.36
N LEU A 368 -11.59 -21.02 -6.42
CA LEU A 368 -11.61 -21.89 -7.62
C LEU A 368 -10.27 -21.85 -8.37
N ASN A 369 -9.55 -20.76 -8.35
CA ASN A 369 -8.23 -20.65 -8.95
C ASN A 369 -7.19 -21.49 -8.18
N GLU A 370 -7.17 -21.42 -6.86
CA GLU A 370 -6.30 -22.22 -6.01
C GLU A 370 -6.60 -23.72 -6.11
N ALA A 371 -7.88 -24.10 -6.23
CA ALA A 371 -8.27 -25.46 -6.48
C ALA A 371 -7.76 -25.96 -7.85
N ALA A 372 -7.85 -25.13 -8.88
CA ALA A 372 -7.31 -25.44 -10.21
C ALA A 372 -5.78 -25.61 -10.19
N ILE A 373 -5.06 -24.75 -9.47
CA ILE A 373 -3.61 -24.87 -9.26
C ILE A 373 -3.29 -26.17 -8.52
N GLY A 374 -4.08 -26.56 -7.53
CA GLY A 374 -3.96 -27.83 -6.81
C GLY A 374 -4.07 -29.03 -7.75
N ALA A 375 -5.15 -29.09 -8.54
CA ALA A 375 -5.36 -30.14 -9.53
C ALA A 375 -4.21 -30.23 -10.58
N ALA A 376 -3.71 -29.07 -11.02
CA ALA A 376 -2.59 -29.01 -11.97
C ALA A 376 -1.27 -29.54 -11.37
N LYS A 377 -0.99 -29.26 -10.08
CA LYS A 377 0.18 -29.82 -9.37
C LYS A 377 0.15 -31.34 -9.29
N ASP A 378 -1.04 -31.91 -9.17
CA ASP A 378 -1.26 -33.37 -9.14
C ASP A 378 -1.37 -33.97 -10.57
N ASN A 379 -1.04 -33.19 -11.62
CA ASN A 379 -1.14 -33.60 -13.02
C ASN A 379 -2.54 -34.06 -13.44
N ARG A 380 -3.61 -33.56 -12.79
CA ARG A 380 -4.98 -33.86 -13.14
C ARG A 380 -5.55 -32.79 -14.09
N LYS A 381 -6.50 -33.20 -14.93
CA LYS A 381 -7.15 -32.31 -15.91
C LYS A 381 -8.46 -31.71 -15.44
N PHE A 382 -8.91 -32.08 -14.25
CA PHE A 382 -10.16 -31.61 -13.66
C PHE A 382 -10.00 -31.38 -12.15
N ILE A 383 -10.79 -30.47 -11.63
CA ILE A 383 -10.82 -30.05 -10.21
C ILE A 383 -11.78 -30.98 -9.48
N LYS A 384 -11.35 -31.57 -8.38
CA LYS A 384 -12.17 -32.37 -7.48
C LYS A 384 -12.65 -31.55 -6.29
N ASP A 385 -13.69 -32.02 -5.61
CA ASP A 385 -14.17 -31.44 -4.36
C ASP A 385 -13.07 -31.36 -3.28
N GLU A 386 -12.18 -32.36 -3.23
CA GLU A 386 -11.02 -32.35 -2.33
C GLU A 386 -10.07 -31.17 -2.58
N ASP A 387 -9.89 -30.76 -3.84
CA ASP A 387 -9.04 -29.60 -4.16
C ASP A 387 -9.67 -28.30 -3.68
N ILE A 388 -10.99 -28.20 -3.80
CA ILE A 388 -11.75 -27.05 -3.32
C ILE A 388 -11.70 -26.97 -1.79
N LYS A 389 -11.84 -28.11 -1.09
CA LYS A 389 -11.68 -28.17 0.36
C LYS A 389 -10.29 -27.74 0.82
N LYS A 390 -9.24 -28.18 0.13
CA LYS A 390 -7.86 -27.74 0.40
C LYS A 390 -7.67 -26.25 0.11
N ALA A 391 -8.22 -25.76 -1.01
CA ALA A 391 -8.18 -24.35 -1.37
C ALA A 391 -8.97 -23.48 -0.37
N PHE A 392 -10.11 -23.94 0.14
CA PHE A 392 -10.91 -23.25 1.14
C PHE A 392 -10.10 -22.98 2.42
N ILE A 393 -9.40 -23.98 2.92
CA ILE A 393 -8.50 -23.83 4.06
C ILE A 393 -7.38 -22.83 3.74
N LYS A 394 -6.77 -22.95 2.55
CA LYS A 394 -5.69 -22.07 2.13
C LYS A 394 -6.12 -20.62 1.99
N VAL A 395 -7.30 -20.33 1.46
CA VAL A 395 -7.85 -19.00 1.29
C VAL A 395 -8.32 -18.41 2.61
N GLY A 396 -9.01 -19.21 3.46
CA GLY A 396 -9.58 -18.74 4.72
C GLY A 396 -8.54 -18.54 5.83
N ILE A 397 -7.57 -19.45 5.94
CA ILE A 397 -6.61 -19.48 7.06
C ILE A 397 -5.18 -19.17 6.59
N GLY A 398 -4.87 -19.47 5.34
CA GLY A 398 -3.53 -19.30 4.78
C GLY A 398 -2.81 -20.63 4.52
N THR A 399 -1.60 -20.50 3.97
CA THR A 399 -0.78 -21.67 3.58
C THR A 399 -0.17 -22.35 4.80
N GLU A 400 -0.30 -23.68 4.89
CA GLU A 400 0.32 -24.49 5.93
C GLU A 400 1.86 -24.52 5.80
N LYS A 401 2.55 -24.42 6.93
CA LYS A 401 4.02 -24.44 7.02
C LYS A 401 4.52 -25.78 7.56
N LYS A 402 4.48 -26.81 6.75
CA LYS A 402 4.94 -28.17 7.11
C LYS A 402 6.45 -28.28 7.38
N SER A 403 7.25 -27.28 6.97
CA SER A 403 8.71 -27.29 7.16
C SER A 403 9.17 -26.74 8.50
N ARG A 404 8.25 -26.22 9.34
CA ARG A 404 8.60 -25.69 10.66
C ARG A 404 8.90 -26.85 11.62
N ILE A 405 10.06 -26.82 12.23
CA ILE A 405 10.41 -27.78 13.28
C ILE A 405 9.70 -27.36 14.56
N ILE A 406 8.80 -28.22 15.04
CA ILE A 406 8.01 -28.01 16.27
C ILE A 406 8.46 -29.08 17.26
N THR A 407 8.66 -28.71 18.51
CA THR A 407 8.98 -29.68 19.56
C THR A 407 7.75 -30.53 19.93
N GLU A 408 7.98 -31.73 20.42
CA GLU A 408 6.90 -32.61 20.91
C GLU A 408 6.03 -31.93 21.97
N LYS A 409 6.64 -31.15 22.86
CA LYS A 409 5.94 -30.36 23.87
C LYS A 409 5.00 -29.33 23.23
N GLU A 410 5.48 -28.56 22.25
CA GLU A 410 4.67 -27.56 21.53
C GLU A 410 3.54 -28.22 20.74
N ARG A 411 3.80 -29.36 20.06
CA ARG A 411 2.74 -30.12 19.36
C ARG A 411 1.63 -30.53 20.33
N LYS A 412 2.00 -31.04 21.50
CA LYS A 412 1.03 -31.46 22.53
C LYS A 412 0.22 -30.28 23.05
N ILE A 413 0.87 -29.14 23.34
CA ILE A 413 0.16 -27.93 23.76
C ILE A 413 -0.84 -27.49 22.68
N THR A 414 -0.42 -27.40 21.41
CA THR A 414 -1.30 -27.01 20.32
C THR A 414 -2.47 -28.00 20.15
N ALA A 415 -2.24 -29.31 20.29
CA ALA A 415 -3.30 -30.31 20.15
C ALA A 415 -4.40 -30.12 21.19
N TYR A 416 -4.06 -29.89 22.45
CA TYR A 416 -5.05 -29.64 23.50
C TYR A 416 -5.71 -28.26 23.33
N HIS A 417 -4.98 -27.24 22.91
CA HIS A 417 -5.52 -25.92 22.63
C HIS A 417 -6.63 -25.98 21.57
N GLU A 418 -6.33 -26.58 20.41
CA GLU A 418 -7.29 -26.70 19.32
C GLU A 418 -8.45 -27.66 19.66
N ALA A 419 -8.18 -28.73 20.42
CA ALA A 419 -9.23 -29.61 20.92
C ALA A 419 -10.19 -28.86 21.85
N GLY A 420 -9.69 -27.94 22.68
CA GLY A 420 -10.51 -27.10 23.54
C GLY A 420 -11.50 -26.24 22.76
N HIS A 421 -11.06 -25.58 21.72
CA HIS A 421 -11.93 -24.84 20.82
C HIS A 421 -12.92 -25.73 20.12
N ALA A 422 -12.49 -26.88 19.61
CA ALA A 422 -13.33 -27.80 18.84
C ALA A 422 -14.51 -28.37 19.68
N ILE A 423 -14.25 -28.74 20.92
CA ILE A 423 -15.30 -29.25 21.82
C ILE A 423 -16.36 -28.19 22.07
N LEU A 424 -15.96 -26.95 22.34
CA LEU A 424 -16.88 -25.84 22.57
C LEU A 424 -17.71 -25.51 21.33
N PHE A 425 -17.11 -25.54 20.13
CA PHE A 425 -17.85 -25.42 18.86
C PHE A 425 -18.91 -26.53 18.69
N HIS A 426 -18.64 -27.74 19.15
CA HIS A 426 -19.55 -28.84 19.00
C HIS A 426 -20.72 -28.81 20.02
N VAL A 427 -20.41 -28.42 21.24
CA VAL A 427 -21.40 -28.46 22.36
C VAL A 427 -22.33 -27.25 22.31
N LEU A 428 -21.84 -26.08 21.87
CA LEU A 428 -22.63 -24.86 21.84
C LEU A 428 -23.47 -24.75 20.55
N PRO A 429 -24.77 -24.44 20.64
CA PRO A 429 -25.71 -24.59 19.51
C PRO A 429 -25.56 -23.49 18.42
N ASP A 430 -25.08 -22.26 18.77
CA ASP A 430 -25.18 -21.11 17.88
C ASP A 430 -23.87 -20.77 17.16
N VAL A 431 -22.78 -21.50 17.44
CA VAL A 431 -21.42 -21.19 16.87
C VAL A 431 -21.07 -22.02 15.63
N GLY A 432 -21.94 -22.96 15.26
CA GLY A 432 -21.77 -23.84 14.10
C GLY A 432 -20.84 -25.04 14.35
N PRO A 433 -21.05 -26.14 13.59
CA PRO A 433 -20.27 -27.35 13.75
C PRO A 433 -18.84 -27.19 13.30
N VAL A 434 -17.96 -28.00 13.86
CA VAL A 434 -16.54 -28.05 13.47
C VAL A 434 -16.41 -28.60 12.05
N TYR A 435 -15.71 -27.88 11.19
CA TYR A 435 -15.37 -28.35 9.84
C TYR A 435 -14.06 -29.14 9.82
N THR A 436 -13.02 -28.59 10.45
CA THR A 436 -11.70 -29.24 10.55
C THR A 436 -10.90 -28.65 11.72
N VAL A 437 -10.09 -29.50 12.34
CA VAL A 437 -9.11 -29.11 13.37
C VAL A 437 -7.74 -29.53 12.91
N SER A 438 -6.74 -28.67 13.07
CA SER A 438 -5.37 -28.96 12.62
C SER A 438 -4.33 -28.34 13.56
N ILE A 439 -3.26 -29.08 13.80
CA ILE A 439 -2.08 -28.61 14.54
C ILE A 439 -0.92 -28.25 13.64
N ILE A 440 -1.17 -28.10 12.33
CA ILE A 440 -0.16 -27.67 11.37
C ILE A 440 -0.10 -26.14 11.38
N PRO A 441 1.06 -25.52 11.63
CA PRO A 441 1.21 -24.07 11.64
C PRO A 441 0.86 -23.43 10.30
N THR A 442 0.27 -22.23 10.37
CA THR A 442 -0.10 -21.46 9.18
C THR A 442 0.84 -20.28 8.92
N GLY A 443 0.72 -19.71 7.74
CA GLY A 443 1.47 -18.53 7.31
C GLY A 443 1.22 -17.28 8.14
N SER A 444 0.04 -17.17 8.77
CA SER A 444 -0.37 -16.07 9.65
C SER A 444 0.30 -16.09 11.03
N GLY A 445 1.03 -17.16 11.36
CA GLY A 445 1.73 -17.30 12.65
C GLY A 445 1.00 -18.13 13.68
N ALA A 446 -0.21 -18.62 13.38
CA ALA A 446 -0.93 -19.55 14.24
C ALA A 446 -0.21 -20.91 14.29
N ALA A 447 -0.18 -21.53 15.49
CA ALA A 447 0.43 -22.84 15.70
C ALA A 447 -0.46 -23.98 15.22
N GLY A 448 -1.78 -23.79 15.27
CA GLY A 448 -2.83 -24.66 14.75
C GLY A 448 -4.05 -23.83 14.37
N TYR A 449 -5.15 -24.48 14.07
CA TYR A 449 -6.43 -23.82 13.84
C TYR A 449 -7.60 -24.76 13.98
N THR A 450 -8.69 -24.23 14.50
CA THR A 450 -10.01 -24.87 14.53
C THR A 450 -10.96 -24.05 13.68
N MET A 451 -11.57 -24.65 12.67
CA MET A 451 -12.42 -23.97 11.71
C MET A 451 -13.86 -24.45 11.87
N PRO A 452 -14.78 -23.57 12.25
CA PRO A 452 -16.21 -23.87 12.22
C PRO A 452 -16.75 -23.76 10.79
N LEU A 453 -17.89 -24.43 10.55
CA LEU A 453 -18.66 -24.30 9.32
C LEU A 453 -19.93 -23.52 9.64
N PRO A 454 -20.07 -22.26 9.21
CA PRO A 454 -21.32 -21.54 9.36
C PRO A 454 -22.44 -22.24 8.57
N GLU A 455 -23.55 -22.57 9.22
CA GLU A 455 -24.65 -23.24 8.53
C GLU A 455 -25.54 -22.29 7.72
N ARG A 456 -25.57 -21.01 8.10
CA ARG A 456 -26.41 -19.97 7.49
C ARG A 456 -25.73 -18.61 7.50
N ASP A 457 -26.14 -17.75 6.57
CA ASP A 457 -25.81 -16.33 6.64
C ASP A 457 -26.75 -15.66 7.63
N GLU A 458 -26.24 -15.24 8.79
CA GLU A 458 -27.02 -14.61 9.84
C GLU A 458 -27.08 -13.09 9.63
N MET A 459 -28.30 -12.56 9.69
CA MET A 459 -28.51 -11.12 9.61
C MET A 459 -28.21 -10.40 10.94
N PHE A 460 -28.47 -11.09 12.07
CA PHE A 460 -28.30 -10.52 13.42
C PHE A 460 -27.51 -11.47 14.33
N ASN A 461 -26.57 -10.89 15.09
CA ASN A 461 -25.93 -11.60 16.18
C ASN A 461 -26.74 -11.39 17.46
N THR A 462 -27.22 -12.48 18.09
CA THR A 462 -27.89 -12.43 19.37
C THR A 462 -26.90 -12.27 20.52
N LYS A 463 -27.37 -11.78 21.69
CA LYS A 463 -26.56 -11.75 22.92
C LYS A 463 -26.01 -13.15 23.25
N GLY A 464 -26.86 -14.19 23.14
CA GLY A 464 -26.49 -15.58 23.43
C GLY A 464 -25.35 -16.07 22.53
N LYS A 465 -25.44 -15.79 21.19
CA LYS A 465 -24.39 -16.16 20.27
C LYS A 465 -23.07 -15.45 20.57
N MET A 466 -23.10 -14.14 20.85
CA MET A 466 -21.89 -13.42 21.22
C MET A 466 -21.23 -13.95 22.50
N LEU A 467 -22.01 -14.38 23.48
CA LEU A 467 -21.47 -15.07 24.67
C LEU A 467 -20.85 -16.42 24.30
N GLN A 468 -21.47 -17.19 23.41
CA GLN A 468 -20.90 -18.46 22.93
C GLN A 468 -19.61 -18.25 22.14
N ASP A 469 -19.50 -17.20 21.32
CA ASP A 469 -18.28 -16.85 20.63
C ASP A 469 -17.13 -16.50 21.60
N ILE A 470 -17.44 -15.84 22.73
CA ILE A 470 -16.48 -15.58 23.81
C ILE A 470 -16.07 -16.91 24.47
N ILE A 471 -17.03 -17.77 24.79
CA ILE A 471 -16.79 -19.07 25.42
C ILE A 471 -15.84 -19.91 24.55
N VAL A 472 -16.13 -20.01 23.25
CA VAL A 472 -15.26 -20.71 22.29
C VAL A 472 -13.86 -20.08 22.23
N SER A 473 -13.75 -18.75 22.17
CA SER A 473 -12.46 -18.06 22.10
C SER A 473 -11.58 -18.35 23.33
N LEU A 474 -12.17 -18.61 24.50
CA LEU A 474 -11.44 -18.94 25.73
C LEU A 474 -11.02 -20.42 25.81
N GLY A 475 -11.59 -21.28 24.95
CA GLY A 475 -11.46 -22.75 25.02
C GLY A 475 -10.03 -23.25 24.99
N GLY A 476 -9.21 -22.77 24.07
CA GLY A 476 -7.82 -23.19 23.94
C GLY A 476 -7.01 -22.89 25.20
N ARG A 477 -7.17 -21.68 25.75
CA ARG A 477 -6.52 -21.26 26.98
C ARG A 477 -6.89 -22.12 28.18
N ILE A 478 -8.18 -22.45 28.31
CA ILE A 478 -8.70 -23.26 29.43
C ILE A 478 -8.24 -24.71 29.30
N ALA A 479 -8.19 -25.25 28.07
CA ALA A 479 -7.65 -26.59 27.85
C ALA A 479 -6.17 -26.68 28.23
N GLU A 480 -5.34 -25.65 27.91
CA GLU A 480 -3.96 -25.60 28.38
C GLU A 480 -3.88 -25.63 29.92
N GLU A 481 -4.67 -24.80 30.60
CA GLU A 481 -4.69 -24.71 32.06
C GLU A 481 -5.10 -26.05 32.73
N LEU A 482 -6.15 -26.70 32.22
CA LEU A 482 -6.64 -27.97 32.79
C LEU A 482 -5.61 -29.11 32.66
N ILE A 483 -4.86 -29.15 31.57
CA ILE A 483 -3.99 -30.31 31.26
C ILE A 483 -2.54 -30.11 31.70
N PHE A 484 -2.01 -28.90 31.60
CA PHE A 484 -0.58 -28.66 31.84
C PHE A 484 -0.28 -27.93 33.16
N ASP A 485 -1.32 -27.49 33.87
CA ASP A 485 -1.19 -26.60 35.06
C ASP A 485 -0.27 -25.39 34.77
N ASP A 486 -0.20 -25.02 33.49
CA ASP A 486 0.62 -23.94 32.94
C ASP A 486 -0.10 -23.34 31.73
N ILE A 487 0.36 -22.19 31.29
CA ILE A 487 -0.31 -21.38 30.29
C ILE A 487 0.70 -20.76 29.34
N THR A 488 0.33 -20.67 28.06
CA THR A 488 1.21 -20.11 27.05
C THR A 488 0.73 -18.75 26.52
N THR A 489 1.59 -18.10 25.74
CA THR A 489 1.25 -16.87 24.99
C THR A 489 0.44 -17.16 23.74
N GLY A 490 0.17 -18.43 23.40
CA GLY A 490 -0.55 -18.85 22.21
C GLY A 490 -1.95 -18.26 22.13
N ALA A 491 -2.65 -18.24 23.26
CA ALA A 491 -4.02 -17.71 23.37
C ALA A 491 -4.16 -16.16 23.29
N SER A 492 -3.10 -15.44 22.96
CA SER A 492 -3.13 -13.95 22.98
C SER A 492 -4.17 -13.36 22.00
N GLN A 493 -4.34 -13.94 20.82
CA GLN A 493 -5.33 -13.49 19.84
C GLN A 493 -6.75 -13.83 20.28
N ASP A 494 -6.95 -14.99 20.88
CA ASP A 494 -8.25 -15.45 21.36
C ASP A 494 -8.74 -14.57 22.51
N ILE A 495 -7.86 -14.24 23.46
CA ILE A 495 -8.15 -13.29 24.54
C ILE A 495 -8.49 -11.91 24.00
N LYS A 496 -7.76 -11.44 22.99
CA LYS A 496 -8.03 -10.16 22.33
C LYS A 496 -9.40 -10.18 21.66
N HIS A 497 -9.73 -11.25 20.95
CA HIS A 497 -11.01 -11.43 20.27
C HIS A 497 -12.17 -11.46 21.27
N ALA A 498 -12.07 -12.28 22.31
CA ALA A 498 -13.05 -12.35 23.39
C ALA A 498 -13.28 -10.98 24.05
N THR A 499 -12.21 -10.25 24.34
CA THR A 499 -12.28 -8.92 24.94
C THR A 499 -12.96 -7.91 24.00
N GLN A 500 -12.70 -7.95 22.70
CA GLN A 500 -13.35 -7.09 21.71
C GLN A 500 -14.85 -7.36 21.61
N ILE A 501 -15.26 -8.63 21.61
CA ILE A 501 -16.68 -9.00 21.59
C ILE A 501 -17.37 -8.50 22.87
N ALA A 502 -16.82 -8.80 24.05
CA ALA A 502 -17.38 -8.38 25.33
C ALA A 502 -17.49 -6.84 25.42
N ARG A 503 -16.46 -6.12 24.97
CA ARG A 503 -16.48 -4.67 24.95
C ARG A 503 -17.56 -4.13 23.99
N SER A 504 -17.72 -4.72 22.82
CA SER A 504 -18.77 -4.34 21.86
C SER A 504 -20.18 -4.60 22.42
N MET A 505 -20.36 -5.69 23.17
CA MET A 505 -21.63 -5.99 23.85
C MET A 505 -22.02 -4.89 24.83
N VAL A 506 -21.04 -4.38 25.58
CA VAL A 506 -21.26 -3.34 26.61
C VAL A 506 -21.38 -1.95 26.00
N THR A 507 -20.45 -1.57 25.10
CA THR A 507 -20.34 -0.18 24.64
C THR A 507 -21.15 0.13 23.39
N LYS A 508 -21.32 -0.85 22.48
CA LYS A 508 -21.98 -0.65 21.19
C LYS A 508 -23.42 -1.10 21.17
N TYR A 509 -23.69 -2.30 21.70
CA TYR A 509 -25.00 -2.94 21.58
C TYR A 509 -25.89 -2.75 22.81
N GLY A 510 -25.38 -2.22 23.91
CA GLY A 510 -26.15 -1.97 25.13
C GLY A 510 -26.68 -3.24 25.78
N PHE A 511 -25.92 -4.36 25.71
CA PHE A 511 -26.30 -5.65 26.27
C PHE A 511 -26.01 -5.83 27.76
N SER A 512 -25.44 -4.80 28.42
CA SER A 512 -25.23 -4.76 29.87
C SER A 512 -26.41 -4.07 30.55
N GLU A 513 -26.93 -4.68 31.61
CA GLU A 513 -27.98 -4.08 32.43
C GLU A 513 -27.48 -2.89 33.26
N GLN A 514 -26.21 -2.90 33.66
CA GLN A 514 -25.59 -1.85 34.47
C GLN A 514 -25.32 -0.56 33.68
N ILE A 515 -24.97 -0.72 32.41
CA ILE A 515 -24.69 0.40 31.49
C ILE A 515 -25.99 0.87 30.81
N GLY A 516 -26.93 -0.03 30.59
CA GLY A 516 -28.20 0.21 29.90
C GLY A 516 -28.03 0.38 28.38
N MET A 517 -29.10 0.84 27.72
CA MET A 517 -29.15 1.02 26.26
C MET A 517 -28.52 2.34 25.82
N VAL A 518 -27.25 2.55 26.14
CA VAL A 518 -26.48 3.74 25.76
C VAL A 518 -25.28 3.31 24.94
N ASN A 519 -25.07 3.97 23.80
CA ASN A 519 -23.90 3.73 22.97
C ASN A 519 -22.74 4.61 23.48
N TYR A 520 -21.69 3.95 23.96
CA TYR A 520 -20.42 4.54 24.40
C TYR A 520 -19.25 4.20 23.46
N GLU A 521 -19.55 3.70 22.25
CA GLU A 521 -18.52 3.44 21.26
C GLU A 521 -17.80 4.74 20.91
N THR A 522 -16.54 4.85 21.24
CA THR A 522 -15.68 5.91 20.70
C THR A 522 -15.35 5.51 19.27
N ASN A 523 -15.72 6.34 18.31
CA ASN A 523 -15.25 6.19 16.94
C ASN A 523 -13.73 6.37 16.92
N ASP A 524 -12.98 5.29 17.14
CA ASP A 524 -11.51 5.25 17.05
C ASP A 524 -11.01 5.60 15.63
N ASP A 525 -11.91 5.74 14.67
CA ASP A 525 -11.62 6.14 13.29
C ASP A 525 -11.26 7.63 13.13
N GLU A 526 -11.45 8.47 14.14
CA GLU A 526 -10.90 9.81 14.19
C GLU A 526 -9.47 9.79 14.74
N VAL A 527 -8.54 9.17 14.01
CA VAL A 527 -7.10 9.34 14.23
C VAL A 527 -6.71 10.77 13.81
N PHE A 528 -7.03 11.73 14.66
CA PHE A 528 -6.48 13.07 14.59
C PHE A 528 -5.06 13.05 15.19
N ILE A 529 -4.06 13.09 14.33
CA ILE A 529 -2.62 13.18 14.69
C ILE A 529 -2.28 14.44 15.54
N GLY A 530 -3.25 15.15 16.04
CA GLY A 530 -3.09 16.27 16.96
C GLY A 530 -3.82 16.11 18.29
N ARG A 531 -4.61 15.03 18.46
CA ARG A 531 -5.34 14.72 19.69
C ARG A 531 -4.72 13.57 20.50
N ASP A 532 -3.64 12.97 20.03
CA ASP A 532 -2.91 11.90 20.74
C ASP A 532 -2.30 12.34 22.09
N LEU A 533 -2.40 13.60 22.44
CA LEU A 533 -2.01 14.10 23.77
C LEU A 533 -3.17 14.15 24.77
N ALA A 534 -4.40 13.87 24.34
CA ALA A 534 -5.53 13.69 25.24
C ALA A 534 -6.56 12.78 24.54
N HIS A 535 -6.53 11.47 24.81
CA HIS A 535 -7.68 10.59 24.62
C HIS A 535 -8.82 11.11 25.49
N THR A 536 -9.58 12.08 24.97
CA THR A 536 -10.81 12.53 25.63
C THR A 536 -11.87 11.46 25.37
N ARG A 537 -11.98 10.51 26.31
CA ARG A 537 -13.14 9.63 26.39
C ARG A 537 -14.40 10.49 26.41
N SER A 538 -15.39 10.12 25.62
CA SER A 538 -16.69 10.82 25.55
C SER A 538 -17.56 10.63 26.81
N TYR A 539 -17.05 9.89 27.82
CA TYR A 539 -17.74 9.52 29.03
C TYR A 539 -16.84 9.67 30.28
N SER A 540 -17.48 9.78 31.46
CA SER A 540 -16.80 10.00 32.73
C SER A 540 -15.97 8.80 33.17
N GLU A 541 -14.99 9.01 34.08
CA GLU A 541 -14.22 7.93 34.71
C GLU A 541 -15.12 6.91 35.43
N GLY A 542 -16.24 7.34 36.01
CA GLY A 542 -17.21 6.43 36.64
C GLY A 542 -17.80 5.44 35.63
N ILE A 543 -18.20 5.91 34.46
CA ILE A 543 -18.72 5.04 33.39
C ILE A 543 -17.60 4.14 32.84
N ALA A 544 -16.37 4.64 32.68
CA ALA A 544 -15.24 3.84 32.24
C ALA A 544 -15.00 2.64 33.18
N ASN A 545 -14.98 2.89 34.49
CA ASN A 545 -14.81 1.84 35.49
C ASN A 545 -15.96 0.81 35.44
N THR A 546 -17.20 1.25 35.21
CA THR A 546 -18.35 0.35 35.07
C THR A 546 -18.23 -0.50 33.80
N ILE A 547 -17.81 0.10 32.65
CA ILE A 547 -17.56 -0.65 31.40
C ILE A 547 -16.48 -1.71 31.62
N ASP A 548 -15.37 -1.36 32.24
CA ASP A 548 -14.27 -2.29 32.48
C ASP A 548 -14.68 -3.43 33.45
N ALA A 549 -15.51 -3.12 34.46
CA ALA A 549 -16.06 -4.11 35.38
C ALA A 549 -17.02 -5.08 34.66
N GLU A 550 -17.94 -4.58 33.82
CA GLU A 550 -18.89 -5.37 33.05
C GLU A 550 -18.18 -6.27 32.00
N VAL A 551 -17.19 -5.72 31.28
CA VAL A 551 -16.39 -6.51 30.32
C VAL A 551 -15.72 -7.67 31.05
N ARG A 552 -15.12 -7.41 32.20
CA ARG A 552 -14.48 -8.44 33.01
C ARG A 552 -15.48 -9.46 33.52
N HIS A 553 -16.64 -9.04 34.00
CA HIS A 553 -17.71 -9.91 34.46
C HIS A 553 -18.17 -10.88 33.36
N ILE A 554 -18.45 -10.38 32.17
CA ILE A 554 -18.81 -11.20 31.00
C ILE A 554 -17.74 -12.26 30.70
N ILE A 555 -16.46 -11.84 30.70
CA ILE A 555 -15.37 -12.79 30.43
C ILE A 555 -15.24 -13.82 31.54
N ASP A 556 -15.36 -13.44 32.82
CA ASP A 556 -15.27 -14.35 33.96
C ASP A 556 -16.42 -15.38 33.95
N GLU A 557 -17.65 -14.97 33.61
CA GLU A 557 -18.79 -15.88 33.43
C GLU A 557 -18.57 -16.86 32.26
N CYS A 558 -18.15 -16.34 31.09
CA CYS A 558 -17.86 -17.19 29.93
C CYS A 558 -16.71 -18.16 30.20
N TYR A 559 -15.68 -17.72 30.95
CA TYR A 559 -14.59 -18.57 31.36
C TYR A 559 -15.06 -19.72 32.27
N ALA A 560 -15.91 -19.42 33.26
CA ALA A 560 -16.45 -20.44 34.17
C ALA A 560 -17.27 -21.48 33.41
N GLU A 561 -18.10 -21.03 32.45
CA GLU A 561 -18.92 -21.92 31.62
C GLU A 561 -18.06 -22.77 30.67
N ALA A 562 -17.07 -22.18 30.00
CA ALA A 562 -16.14 -22.92 29.14
C ALA A 562 -15.38 -23.99 29.94
N LYS A 563 -14.92 -23.65 31.14
CA LYS A 563 -14.22 -24.58 32.04
C LYS A 563 -15.14 -25.74 32.49
N ARG A 564 -16.40 -25.46 32.79
CA ARG A 564 -17.38 -26.47 33.12
C ARG A 564 -17.58 -27.46 31.96
N ILE A 565 -17.82 -26.96 30.75
CA ILE A 565 -18.03 -27.78 29.55
C ILE A 565 -16.82 -28.66 29.26
N LEU A 566 -15.59 -28.07 29.26
CA LEU A 566 -14.37 -28.84 29.00
C LEU A 566 -14.08 -29.88 30.05
N THR A 567 -14.41 -29.64 31.33
CA THR A 567 -14.26 -30.61 32.41
C THR A 567 -15.27 -31.76 32.25
N GLU A 568 -16.51 -31.49 31.85
CA GLU A 568 -17.52 -32.51 31.56
C GLU A 568 -17.12 -33.41 30.38
N HIS A 569 -16.35 -32.86 29.40
CA HIS A 569 -15.91 -33.58 28.21
C HIS A 569 -14.40 -33.93 28.23
N ASP A 570 -13.80 -34.06 29.41
CA ASP A 570 -12.36 -34.32 29.59
C ASP A 570 -11.89 -35.57 28.81
N ALA A 571 -12.65 -36.65 28.81
CA ALA A 571 -12.32 -37.85 28.03
C ALA A 571 -12.25 -37.56 26.50
N VAL A 572 -13.16 -36.72 25.99
CA VAL A 572 -13.18 -36.33 24.57
C VAL A 572 -12.01 -35.39 24.27
N LEU A 573 -11.65 -34.51 25.20
CA LEU A 573 -10.50 -33.60 25.08
C LEU A 573 -9.20 -34.41 24.89
N HIS A 574 -8.97 -35.42 25.70
CA HIS A 574 -7.84 -36.32 25.56
C HIS A 574 -7.86 -37.10 24.24
N ALA A 575 -8.99 -37.69 23.88
CA ALA A 575 -9.13 -38.48 22.66
C ALA A 575 -8.94 -37.61 21.40
N CYS A 576 -9.44 -36.36 21.39
CA CYS A 576 -9.26 -35.42 20.30
C CYS A 576 -7.79 -35.01 20.16
N ALA A 577 -7.12 -34.68 21.27
CA ALA A 577 -5.71 -34.30 21.27
C ALA A 577 -4.83 -35.46 20.78
N ASP A 578 -5.07 -36.68 21.23
CA ASP A 578 -4.31 -37.87 20.79
C ASP A 578 -4.50 -38.14 19.29
N LEU A 579 -5.73 -38.01 18.78
CA LEU A 579 -6.01 -38.15 17.35
C LEU A 579 -5.35 -37.06 16.53
N LEU A 580 -5.28 -35.81 17.02
CA LEU A 580 -4.54 -34.70 16.41
C LEU A 580 -3.04 -34.94 16.40
N LEU A 581 -2.47 -35.52 17.45
CA LEU A 581 -1.06 -35.87 17.51
C LEU A 581 -0.70 -36.96 16.51
N GLU A 582 -1.62 -37.90 16.24
CA GLU A 582 -1.44 -38.98 15.25
C GLU A 582 -1.60 -38.48 13.82
N LYS A 583 -2.70 -37.78 13.50
CA LYS A 583 -3.09 -37.42 12.14
C LYS A 583 -2.70 -36.00 11.71
N GLU A 584 -2.31 -35.14 12.65
CA GLU A 584 -2.04 -33.71 12.48
C GLU A 584 -3.26 -32.88 12.02
N ARG A 585 -4.26 -33.50 11.41
CA ARG A 585 -5.53 -32.90 11.01
C ARG A 585 -6.65 -33.92 11.10
N ILE A 586 -7.80 -33.46 11.60
CA ILE A 586 -9.03 -34.23 11.65
C ILE A 586 -10.16 -33.46 10.96
N ASN A 587 -11.04 -34.18 10.32
CA ASN A 587 -12.24 -33.67 9.67
C ASN A 587 -13.47 -33.76 10.57
N LYS A 588 -14.60 -33.17 10.11
CA LYS A 588 -15.88 -33.19 10.84
C LYS A 588 -16.29 -34.59 11.28
N ALA A 589 -16.31 -35.58 10.39
CA ALA A 589 -16.77 -36.92 10.70
C ALA A 589 -15.88 -37.65 11.73
N GLU A 590 -14.56 -37.47 11.63
CA GLU A 590 -13.59 -38.01 12.59
C GLU A 590 -13.74 -37.36 13.98
N PHE A 591 -14.03 -36.06 14.00
CA PHE A 591 -14.24 -35.33 15.25
C PHE A 591 -15.59 -35.73 15.93
N GLU A 592 -16.69 -35.77 15.19
CA GLU A 592 -18.01 -36.16 15.69
C GLU A 592 -18.02 -37.59 16.24
N ALA A 593 -17.23 -38.50 15.63
CA ALA A 593 -17.10 -39.86 16.10
C ALA A 593 -16.52 -39.99 17.54
N LEU A 594 -15.85 -38.96 18.05
CA LEU A 594 -15.31 -38.93 19.41
C LEU A 594 -16.39 -38.79 20.50
N PHE A 595 -17.55 -38.25 20.14
CA PHE A 595 -18.68 -38.10 21.08
C PHE A 595 -19.56 -39.35 21.21
N GLY A 596 -19.24 -40.42 20.47
CA GLY A 596 -20.01 -41.64 20.44
C GLY A 596 -21.22 -41.56 19.48
N PRO A 597 -21.98 -42.67 19.28
CA PRO A 597 -23.16 -42.63 18.43
C PRO A 597 -24.20 -41.69 19.05
N VAL A 598 -24.65 -40.70 18.24
CA VAL A 598 -25.78 -39.85 18.60
C VAL A 598 -26.98 -40.75 18.92
N VAL A 599 -27.35 -40.82 20.18
CA VAL A 599 -28.68 -41.38 20.55
C VAL A 599 -29.67 -40.32 20.07
N GLU A 600 -30.26 -40.53 18.89
CA GLU A 600 -31.44 -39.78 18.48
C GLU A 600 -32.51 -40.01 19.58
N ASP A 601 -32.75 -39.01 20.41
CA ASP A 601 -33.87 -38.99 21.32
C ASP A 601 -35.14 -39.07 20.47
N SER A 602 -35.68 -40.28 20.43
CA SER A 602 -36.98 -40.61 19.86
C SER A 602 -38.10 -40.11 20.79
N GLU A 603 -38.22 -38.77 20.91
CA GLU A 603 -39.38 -38.12 21.52
C GLU A 603 -39.91 -37.00 20.63
N THR A 604 -40.46 -37.38 19.47
CA THR A 604 -41.44 -36.55 18.74
C THR A 604 -42.34 -37.42 17.87
N VAL A 605 -42.93 -38.46 18.47
CA VAL A 605 -44.09 -39.14 17.89
C VAL A 605 -45.13 -39.32 19.00
N ALA A 606 -45.92 -38.33 19.24
CA ALA A 606 -47.27 -38.46 19.77
C ALA A 606 -47.91 -37.07 19.95
N ASN A 607 -48.52 -36.53 18.92
CA ASN A 607 -49.67 -35.64 19.01
C ASN A 607 -50.27 -35.41 17.61
N GLU A 608 -50.68 -36.51 16.97
CA GLU A 608 -51.85 -36.50 16.10
C GLU A 608 -53.04 -36.94 16.95
N VAL A 609 -53.73 -35.97 17.48
CA VAL A 609 -55.07 -36.19 18.02
C VAL A 609 -55.97 -35.11 17.41
N THR A 610 -56.73 -35.56 16.42
CA THR A 610 -58.14 -35.22 16.18
C THR A 610 -58.59 -33.78 16.43
N GLU A 611 -58.91 -33.09 15.39
CA GLU A 611 -60.01 -32.14 15.29
C GLU A 611 -61.00 -32.61 14.21
N GLU A 612 -61.97 -33.43 14.61
CA GLU A 612 -63.31 -33.42 14.07
C GLU A 612 -64.17 -32.63 15.06
N VAL A 613 -64.67 -31.46 14.64
CA VAL A 613 -66.06 -30.93 14.67
C VAL A 613 -66.03 -29.50 14.12
#